data_02b28eb682ca622e81f69c6defcf8fb2
#
_entry.id   02b28eb682ca622e81f69c6defcf8fb2
#
_cell.length_a   1.000
_cell.length_b   1.000
_cell.length_c   1.000
_cell.angle_alpha   90.00
_cell.angle_beta   90.00
_cell.angle_gamma   90.00
#
_symmetry.space_group_name_H-M   'P 1'
#
loop_
_entity.id
_entity.type
_entity.pdbx_description
1 polymer ?
#
loop_
_entity_poly.entity_id
_entity_poly.type
_entity_poly.pdbx_seq_one_letter_code
_entity_poly.pdbx_strand_id
1 'polypeptide(L)'
;MALSGLLASTLPAAGDDPPQVQAEVSEVVSVNWPQEVAQSITAGSAEGFSARLKSLSQSEIAVVASSFNEVYWDQPKAAFAWLTSLIGALNNTGDHARAAMFLDPVDIADDIGDMERGVYERWITQGAGGMEALLEQWSEREEQADGAISIVASLYQGEHENRFGEYMAWIDRSPAEFKGVLTRNVIPYLKRQHFDAAENLIVAHLEHESFASALYQLVERRAEEDAEATLDRVAKIPVDVLQLGVKMEAFGLVLRAIAHEDLDAAEALLKQPSFVPHYFPTERVRMISPTGGWSRLAHWFHDESWSHFIDVALESDPKRAEEASKLMLDPQKLEDYRYFFLRN
;
A
#
# COMPACT_ATOMS: atom_id res chain seq x y z
N MET A 1 -8.13 62.99 -13.57
CA MET A 1 -9.35 63.44 -14.19
C MET A 1 -10.51 62.61 -13.71
N ALA A 2 -11.37 63.25 -12.95
CA ALA A 2 -12.55 62.73 -12.36
C ALA A 2 -13.65 62.49 -13.40
N LEU A 3 -14.55 61.54 -13.15
CA LEU A 3 -15.96 61.67 -13.43
C LEU A 3 -16.78 60.71 -12.56
N SER A 4 -17.39 61.35 -11.59
CA SER A 4 -18.47 60.84 -10.74
C SER A 4 -19.74 60.71 -11.58
N GLY A 5 -20.46 59.63 -11.39
CA GLY A 5 -21.82 59.42 -11.92
C GLY A 5 -22.73 58.82 -10.84
N LEU A 6 -23.38 59.69 -10.11
CA LEU A 6 -24.55 59.38 -9.26
C LEU A 6 -25.70 58.91 -10.15
N LEU A 7 -26.29 57.77 -9.84
CA LEU A 7 -27.67 57.49 -10.18
C LEU A 7 -28.39 56.94 -8.93
N ALA A 8 -29.22 57.80 -8.41
CA ALA A 8 -30.26 57.45 -7.45
C ALA A 8 -31.38 56.73 -8.19
N SER A 9 -31.79 55.55 -7.67
CA SER A 9 -33.06 54.96 -8.06
C SER A 9 -33.76 54.40 -6.82
N THR A 10 -34.80 55.08 -6.51
CA THR A 10 -36.07 54.75 -5.85
C THR A 10 -36.28 53.32 -5.38
N LEU A 11 -36.50 53.17 -4.09
CA LEU A 11 -37.13 52.02 -3.40
C LEU A 11 -38.59 51.95 -3.81
N PRO A 12 -39.11 50.76 -4.15
CA PRO A 12 -40.54 50.50 -4.05
C PRO A 12 -40.95 49.99 -2.65
N ALA A 13 -42.13 50.36 -2.29
CA ALA A 13 -42.76 50.18 -1.01
C ALA A 13 -43.02 48.71 -0.65
N ALA A 14 -43.07 48.53 0.66
CA ALA A 14 -43.46 47.32 1.34
C ALA A 14 -44.85 46.76 0.93
N GLY A 15 -44.93 45.44 0.90
CA GLY A 15 -46.18 44.73 0.91
C GLY A 15 -46.17 43.48 0.05
N ASP A 16 -45.73 42.38 0.66
CA ASP A 16 -46.34 41.04 0.51
C ASP A 16 -45.42 40.06 1.26
N ASP A 17 -45.90 39.57 2.38
CA ASP A 17 -45.28 38.46 3.08
C ASP A 17 -45.18 37.26 2.15
N PRO A 18 -43.99 36.64 2.01
CA PRO A 18 -43.89 35.38 1.28
C PRO A 18 -44.66 34.30 2.03
N PRO A 19 -45.35 33.40 1.30
CA PRO A 19 -46.06 32.29 1.94
C PRO A 19 -45.08 31.50 2.81
N GLN A 20 -45.38 31.36 4.09
CA GLN A 20 -44.74 30.44 4.99
C GLN A 20 -44.91 29.02 4.42
N VAL A 21 -43.88 28.53 3.68
CA VAL A 21 -43.74 27.11 3.42
C VAL A 21 -43.49 26.48 4.78
N GLN A 22 -44.55 25.95 5.39
CA GLN A 22 -44.43 25.00 6.48
C GLN A 22 -43.58 23.85 5.90
N ALA A 23 -42.31 23.85 6.22
CA ALA A 23 -41.47 22.66 6.08
C ALA A 23 -42.15 21.62 6.99
N GLU A 24 -42.84 20.66 6.38
CA GLU A 24 -43.15 19.41 7.06
C GLU A 24 -41.81 18.86 7.53
N VAL A 25 -41.50 19.04 8.79
CA VAL A 25 -40.44 18.30 9.50
C VAL A 25 -40.97 16.87 9.50
N SER A 26 -40.62 16.10 8.47
CA SER A 26 -40.74 14.66 8.53
C SER A 26 -39.99 14.25 9.78
N GLU A 27 -40.71 13.76 10.80
CA GLU A 27 -40.12 13.07 11.94
C GLU A 27 -39.21 11.97 11.33
N VAL A 28 -37.93 12.22 11.33
CA VAL A 28 -36.94 11.18 11.05
C VAL A 28 -37.07 10.22 12.23
N VAL A 29 -37.87 9.18 12.04
CA VAL A 29 -37.94 8.06 12.99
C VAL A 29 -36.53 7.52 13.10
N SER A 30 -35.82 7.87 14.15
CA SER A 30 -34.49 7.36 14.42
C SER A 30 -34.60 5.85 14.61
N VAL A 31 -34.07 5.11 13.65
CA VAL A 31 -34.05 3.63 13.68
C VAL A 31 -33.14 3.19 14.83
N ASN A 32 -33.65 2.36 15.72
CA ASN A 32 -32.85 1.74 16.77
C ASN A 32 -32.14 0.49 16.20
N TRP A 33 -31.02 0.71 15.53
CA TRP A 33 -30.28 -0.34 14.87
C TRP A 33 -29.84 -1.51 15.78
N PRO A 34 -29.31 -1.30 17.00
CA PRO A 34 -28.99 -2.41 17.91
C PRO A 34 -30.17 -3.33 18.17
N GLN A 35 -31.36 -2.76 18.42
CA GLN A 35 -32.56 -3.55 18.65
C GLN A 35 -33.03 -4.31 17.41
N GLU A 36 -32.96 -3.68 16.23
CA GLU A 36 -33.36 -4.33 15.00
C GLU A 36 -32.39 -5.45 14.57
N VAL A 37 -31.08 -5.24 14.74
CA VAL A 37 -30.07 -6.27 14.50
C VAL A 37 -30.29 -7.45 15.46
N ALA A 38 -30.46 -7.21 16.76
CA ALA A 38 -30.73 -8.25 17.74
C ALA A 38 -32.01 -9.03 17.44
N GLN A 39 -33.08 -8.37 17.01
CA GLN A 39 -34.33 -9.02 16.60
C GLN A 39 -34.11 -9.88 15.33
N SER A 40 -33.36 -9.37 14.35
CA SER A 40 -33.05 -10.10 13.11
C SER A 40 -32.19 -11.34 13.37
N ILE A 41 -31.21 -11.25 14.27
CA ILE A 41 -30.38 -12.39 14.71
C ILE A 41 -31.26 -13.44 15.38
N THR A 42 -32.12 -13.02 16.32
CA THR A 42 -33.02 -13.92 17.06
C THR A 42 -34.04 -14.62 16.13
N ALA A 43 -34.51 -13.89 15.12
CA ALA A 43 -35.46 -14.44 14.13
C ALA A 43 -34.77 -15.26 13.04
N GLY A 44 -33.44 -15.25 12.93
CA GLY A 44 -32.69 -15.89 11.86
C GLY A 44 -32.97 -15.32 10.46
N SER A 45 -33.44 -14.05 10.37
CA SER A 45 -33.92 -13.48 9.10
C SER A 45 -32.88 -12.60 8.39
N ALA A 46 -31.70 -13.17 8.10
CA ALA A 46 -30.61 -12.48 7.40
C ALA A 46 -30.99 -12.03 5.98
N GLU A 47 -31.77 -12.84 5.24
CA GLU A 47 -32.21 -12.51 3.89
C GLU A 47 -33.09 -11.24 3.84
N GLY A 48 -34.06 -11.14 4.77
CA GLY A 48 -34.89 -9.93 4.89
C GLY A 48 -34.07 -8.69 5.22
N PHE A 49 -33.05 -8.86 6.04
CA PHE A 49 -32.13 -7.78 6.42
C PHE A 49 -31.21 -7.36 5.26
N SER A 50 -30.74 -8.31 4.44
CA SER A 50 -29.94 -8.02 3.25
C SER A 50 -30.68 -7.11 2.26
N ALA A 51 -31.98 -7.33 2.06
CA ALA A 51 -32.81 -6.49 1.21
C ALA A 51 -32.88 -5.03 1.74
N ARG A 52 -32.90 -4.87 3.06
CA ARG A 52 -32.88 -3.54 3.69
C ARG A 52 -31.54 -2.84 3.55
N LEU A 53 -30.43 -3.55 3.72
CA LEU A 53 -29.09 -2.98 3.53
C LEU A 53 -28.89 -2.38 2.12
N LYS A 54 -29.58 -2.90 1.11
CA LYS A 54 -29.52 -2.38 -0.26
C LYS A 54 -30.02 -0.94 -0.41
N SER A 55 -30.89 -0.48 0.48
CA SER A 55 -31.44 0.89 0.47
C SER A 55 -30.65 1.86 1.35
N LEU A 56 -29.69 1.38 2.15
CA LEU A 56 -28.92 2.21 3.06
C LEU A 56 -27.72 2.85 2.36
N SER A 57 -27.36 4.04 2.81
CA SER A 57 -26.08 4.69 2.48
C SER A 57 -24.92 3.98 3.17
N GLN A 58 -23.71 4.25 2.74
CA GLN A 58 -22.49 3.71 3.33
C GLN A 58 -22.36 4.03 4.83
N SER A 59 -22.64 5.28 5.22
CA SER A 59 -22.61 5.69 6.62
C SER A 59 -23.66 4.96 7.49
N GLU A 60 -24.83 4.68 6.94
CA GLU A 60 -25.85 3.88 7.62
C GLU A 60 -25.44 2.42 7.75
N ILE A 61 -24.81 1.84 6.72
CA ILE A 61 -24.27 0.47 6.80
C ILE A 61 -23.21 0.38 7.91
N ALA A 62 -22.32 1.35 8.02
CA ALA A 62 -21.32 1.39 9.09
C ALA A 62 -21.96 1.46 10.49
N VAL A 63 -23.03 2.24 10.66
CA VAL A 63 -23.79 2.28 11.93
C VAL A 63 -24.44 0.94 12.24
N VAL A 64 -25.00 0.27 11.23
CA VAL A 64 -25.61 -1.06 11.40
C VAL A 64 -24.56 -2.11 11.78
N ALA A 65 -23.39 -2.09 11.14
CA ALA A 65 -22.29 -2.99 11.45
C ALA A 65 -21.72 -2.74 12.86
N SER A 66 -21.58 -1.48 13.26
CA SER A 66 -21.21 -1.15 14.65
C SER A 66 -22.25 -1.65 15.67
N SER A 67 -23.55 -1.54 15.33
CA SER A 67 -24.62 -2.09 16.16
C SER A 67 -24.59 -3.63 16.23
N PHE A 68 -24.10 -4.30 15.18
CA PHE A 68 -23.85 -5.73 15.22
C PHE A 68 -22.74 -6.08 16.24
N ASN A 69 -21.65 -5.32 16.29
CA ASN A 69 -20.60 -5.52 17.29
C ASN A 69 -21.14 -5.42 18.73
N GLU A 70 -22.06 -4.48 18.98
CA GLU A 70 -22.68 -4.32 20.31
C GLU A 70 -23.50 -5.55 20.74
N VAL A 71 -24.23 -6.17 19.80
CA VAL A 71 -25.12 -7.31 20.11
C VAL A 71 -24.47 -8.68 19.94
N TYR A 72 -23.30 -8.74 19.29
CA TYR A 72 -22.60 -9.99 19.01
C TYR A 72 -22.31 -10.79 20.28
N TRP A 73 -21.80 -10.14 21.32
CA TRP A 73 -21.35 -10.79 22.54
C TRP A 73 -22.47 -11.39 23.38
N ASP A 74 -23.71 -10.97 23.18
CA ASP A 74 -24.86 -11.56 23.86
C ASP A 74 -25.22 -12.95 23.33
N GLN A 75 -25.04 -13.17 22.01
CA GLN A 75 -25.39 -14.42 21.33
C GLN A 75 -24.36 -14.79 20.22
N PRO A 76 -23.06 -15.01 20.54
CA PRO A 76 -22.01 -15.08 19.52
C PRO A 76 -22.28 -16.10 18.40
N LYS A 77 -22.72 -17.31 18.75
CA LYS A 77 -23.00 -18.37 17.75
C LYS A 77 -24.15 -18.01 16.80
N ALA A 78 -25.23 -17.44 17.34
CA ALA A 78 -26.37 -17.05 16.51
C ALA A 78 -26.03 -15.82 15.65
N ALA A 79 -25.30 -14.86 16.21
CA ALA A 79 -24.86 -13.67 15.51
C ALA A 79 -23.89 -14.02 14.37
N PHE A 80 -22.92 -14.91 14.60
CA PHE A 80 -21.99 -15.36 13.57
C PHE A 80 -22.71 -16.13 12.43
N ALA A 81 -23.62 -17.02 12.77
CA ALA A 81 -24.43 -17.73 11.77
C ALA A 81 -25.31 -16.75 10.95
N TRP A 82 -25.88 -15.75 11.62
CA TRP A 82 -26.65 -14.70 10.96
C TRP A 82 -25.77 -13.85 10.04
N LEU A 83 -24.56 -13.43 10.49
CA LEU A 83 -23.59 -12.69 9.69
C LEU A 83 -23.20 -13.48 8.43
N THR A 84 -22.84 -14.76 8.60
CA THR A 84 -22.51 -15.64 7.47
C THR A 84 -23.66 -15.72 6.45
N SER A 85 -24.90 -15.82 6.91
CA SER A 85 -26.09 -15.86 6.07
C SER A 85 -26.34 -14.52 5.37
N LEU A 86 -26.12 -13.40 6.07
CA LEU A 86 -26.27 -12.05 5.52
C LEU A 86 -25.26 -11.80 4.39
N ILE A 87 -23.99 -12.09 4.65
CA ILE A 87 -22.90 -11.93 3.66
C ILE A 87 -23.14 -12.88 2.47
N GLY A 88 -23.56 -14.11 2.72
CA GLY A 88 -23.97 -15.05 1.68
C GLY A 88 -25.10 -14.52 0.80
N ALA A 89 -26.14 -13.93 1.40
CA ALA A 89 -27.27 -13.35 0.68
C ALA A 89 -26.86 -12.14 -0.18
N LEU A 90 -26.01 -11.25 0.33
CA LEU A 90 -25.47 -10.11 -0.41
C LEU A 90 -24.61 -10.60 -1.59
N ASN A 91 -23.70 -11.53 -1.35
CA ASN A 91 -22.86 -12.12 -2.40
C ASN A 91 -23.66 -12.80 -3.52
N ASN A 92 -24.70 -13.56 -3.15
CA ASN A 92 -25.54 -14.27 -4.12
C ASN A 92 -26.35 -13.32 -5.01
N THR A 93 -26.58 -12.08 -4.56
CA THR A 93 -27.29 -11.06 -5.34
C THR A 93 -26.34 -10.10 -6.04
N GLY A 94 -25.03 -10.31 -5.97
CA GLY A 94 -24.01 -9.44 -6.59
C GLY A 94 -23.73 -8.15 -5.83
N ASP A 95 -24.23 -8.00 -4.59
CA ASP A 95 -24.02 -6.81 -3.76
C ASP A 95 -22.72 -6.90 -2.94
N HIS A 96 -21.63 -7.29 -3.59
CA HIS A 96 -20.34 -7.52 -2.93
C HIS A 96 -19.80 -6.25 -2.23
N ALA A 97 -20.01 -5.07 -2.83
CA ALA A 97 -19.63 -3.80 -2.23
C ALA A 97 -20.26 -3.62 -0.85
N ARG A 98 -21.58 -3.89 -0.73
CA ARG A 98 -22.28 -3.79 0.56
C ARG A 98 -21.85 -4.86 1.54
N ALA A 99 -21.54 -6.06 1.08
CA ALA A 99 -20.98 -7.11 1.91
C ALA A 99 -19.62 -6.69 2.51
N ALA A 100 -18.73 -6.13 1.70
CA ALA A 100 -17.44 -5.60 2.15
C ALA A 100 -17.62 -4.42 3.11
N MET A 101 -18.48 -3.45 2.78
CA MET A 101 -18.78 -2.30 3.64
C MET A 101 -19.36 -2.71 5.00
N PHE A 102 -20.12 -3.78 5.06
CA PHE A 102 -20.66 -4.30 6.31
C PHE A 102 -19.60 -4.98 7.16
N LEU A 103 -18.70 -5.76 6.53
CA LEU A 103 -17.64 -6.48 7.24
C LEU A 103 -16.56 -5.55 7.80
N ASP A 104 -16.23 -4.51 7.08
CA ASP A 104 -15.15 -3.60 7.39
C ASP A 104 -15.13 -3.03 8.85
N PRO A 105 -16.25 -2.56 9.43
CA PRO A 105 -16.28 -2.12 10.83
C PRO A 105 -16.62 -3.25 11.82
N VAL A 106 -16.78 -4.50 11.38
CA VAL A 106 -17.09 -5.63 12.27
C VAL A 106 -15.82 -6.05 13.00
N ASP A 107 -15.82 -5.93 14.32
CA ASP A 107 -14.70 -6.27 15.21
C ASP A 107 -15.11 -7.44 16.13
N ILE A 108 -14.98 -8.65 15.60
CA ILE A 108 -15.21 -9.89 16.36
C ILE A 108 -13.97 -10.79 16.20
N ALA A 109 -13.63 -11.51 17.27
CA ALA A 109 -12.36 -12.22 17.38
C ALA A 109 -12.18 -13.42 16.43
N ASP A 110 -13.20 -13.82 15.67
CA ASP A 110 -13.21 -15.04 14.87
C ASP A 110 -13.36 -14.75 13.36
N ASP A 111 -12.68 -15.53 12.52
CA ASP A 111 -12.81 -15.82 11.07
C ASP A 111 -13.48 -14.80 10.10
N ILE A 112 -13.48 -13.49 10.45
CA ILE A 112 -13.94 -12.45 9.52
C ILE A 112 -13.05 -12.43 8.28
N GLY A 113 -11.76 -12.61 8.44
CA GLY A 113 -10.81 -12.61 7.34
C GLY A 113 -11.17 -13.62 6.24
N ASP A 114 -11.70 -14.78 6.59
CA ASP A 114 -12.17 -15.76 5.60
C ASP A 114 -13.46 -15.29 4.90
N MET A 115 -14.36 -14.61 5.62
CA MET A 115 -15.55 -14.02 5.01
C MET A 115 -15.20 -12.87 4.07
N GLU A 116 -14.33 -11.96 4.47
CA GLU A 116 -13.83 -10.86 3.65
C GLU A 116 -13.15 -11.39 2.39
N ARG A 117 -12.25 -12.36 2.54
CA ARG A 117 -11.61 -13.03 1.43
C ARG A 117 -12.64 -13.61 0.45
N GLY A 118 -13.66 -14.29 0.96
CA GLY A 118 -14.73 -14.86 0.14
C GLY A 118 -15.57 -13.80 -0.59
N VAL A 119 -15.76 -12.61 0.00
CA VAL A 119 -16.44 -11.46 -0.65
C VAL A 119 -15.58 -10.95 -1.80
N TYR A 120 -14.30 -10.64 -1.56
CA TYR A 120 -13.39 -10.11 -2.58
C TYR A 120 -13.17 -11.11 -3.71
N GLU A 121 -13.02 -12.40 -3.40
CA GLU A 121 -12.87 -13.44 -4.41
C GLU A 121 -14.06 -13.47 -5.37
N ARG A 122 -15.29 -13.45 -4.86
CA ARG A 122 -16.50 -13.41 -5.69
C ARG A 122 -16.61 -12.14 -6.48
N TRP A 123 -16.23 -11.00 -5.89
CA TRP A 123 -16.26 -9.71 -6.56
C TRP A 123 -15.28 -9.66 -7.73
N ILE A 124 -14.05 -10.12 -7.52
CA ILE A 124 -13.02 -10.20 -8.55
C ILE A 124 -13.42 -11.14 -9.69
N THR A 125 -14.14 -12.24 -9.39
CA THR A 125 -14.60 -13.17 -10.44
C THR A 125 -15.61 -12.54 -11.41
N GLN A 126 -16.19 -11.38 -11.08
CA GLN A 126 -17.02 -10.60 -12.01
C GLN A 126 -16.20 -9.88 -13.08
N GLY A 127 -14.87 -9.94 -13.03
CA GLY A 127 -13.97 -9.35 -14.01
C GLY A 127 -13.64 -7.88 -13.75
N ALA A 128 -13.25 -7.16 -14.80
CA ALA A 128 -12.77 -5.77 -14.71
C ALA A 128 -13.74 -4.81 -14.00
N GLY A 129 -15.04 -4.94 -14.26
CA GLY A 129 -16.04 -4.08 -13.61
C GLY A 129 -16.13 -4.27 -12.10
N GLY A 130 -15.91 -5.49 -11.60
CA GLY A 130 -15.82 -5.77 -10.16
C GLY A 130 -14.59 -5.10 -9.53
N MET A 131 -13.45 -5.15 -10.19
CA MET A 131 -12.22 -4.51 -9.74
C MET A 131 -12.30 -2.99 -9.74
N GLU A 132 -12.93 -2.40 -10.76
CA GLU A 132 -13.13 -0.94 -10.85
C GLU A 132 -14.03 -0.44 -9.71
N ALA A 133 -15.13 -1.14 -9.42
CA ALA A 133 -16.00 -0.80 -8.30
C ALA A 133 -15.30 -0.94 -6.94
N LEU A 134 -14.42 -1.93 -6.80
CA LEU A 134 -13.60 -2.11 -5.61
C LEU A 134 -12.62 -0.96 -5.41
N LEU A 135 -11.95 -0.50 -6.46
CA LEU A 135 -11.06 0.66 -6.42
C LEU A 135 -11.78 1.94 -6.05
N GLU A 136 -12.98 2.17 -6.63
CA GLU A 136 -13.79 3.34 -6.31
C GLU A 136 -14.14 3.36 -4.82
N GLN A 137 -14.48 2.22 -4.24
CA GLN A 137 -14.75 2.09 -2.81
C GLN A 137 -13.50 2.37 -1.96
N TRP A 138 -12.32 1.89 -2.37
CA TRP A 138 -11.09 2.10 -1.63
C TRP A 138 -10.54 3.51 -1.75
N SER A 139 -10.80 4.21 -2.86
CA SER A 139 -10.39 5.61 -3.02
C SER A 139 -10.99 6.53 -1.96
N GLU A 140 -12.10 6.13 -1.36
CA GLU A 140 -12.74 6.86 -0.28
C GLU A 140 -12.17 6.52 1.13
N ARG A 141 -11.26 5.52 1.25
CA ARG A 141 -10.82 4.93 2.51
C ARG A 141 -9.35 4.56 2.55
N GLU A 142 -8.47 5.54 2.41
CA GLU A 142 -7.01 5.34 2.29
C GLU A 142 -6.39 4.42 3.37
N GLU A 143 -6.80 4.54 4.63
CA GLU A 143 -6.20 3.79 5.74
C GLU A 143 -6.61 2.30 5.78
N GLN A 144 -7.75 1.95 5.20
CA GLN A 144 -8.30 0.58 5.25
C GLN A 144 -8.00 -0.21 3.97
N ALA A 145 -7.53 0.47 2.93
CA ALA A 145 -7.23 -0.12 1.64
C ALA A 145 -6.12 -1.19 1.71
N ASP A 146 -5.13 -1.04 2.58
CA ASP A 146 -3.97 -1.93 2.64
C ASP A 146 -4.33 -3.38 2.95
N GLY A 147 -5.23 -3.62 3.90
CA GLY A 147 -5.71 -4.97 4.23
C GLY A 147 -6.47 -5.63 3.09
N ALA A 148 -7.44 -4.91 2.53
CA ALA A 148 -8.25 -5.39 1.42
C ALA A 148 -7.42 -5.61 0.14
N ILE A 149 -6.46 -4.73 -0.15
CA ILE A 149 -5.50 -4.87 -1.26
C ILE A 149 -4.64 -6.13 -1.07
N SER A 150 -4.17 -6.40 0.16
CA SER A 150 -3.39 -7.59 0.46
C SER A 150 -4.19 -8.88 0.22
N ILE A 151 -5.48 -8.89 0.61
CA ILE A 151 -6.39 -10.00 0.33
C ILE A 151 -6.53 -10.20 -1.19
N VAL A 152 -6.80 -9.13 -1.94
CA VAL A 152 -6.92 -9.20 -3.40
C VAL A 152 -5.63 -9.71 -4.05
N ALA A 153 -4.48 -9.23 -3.63
CA ALA A 153 -3.18 -9.71 -4.13
C ALA A 153 -2.98 -11.21 -3.86
N SER A 154 -3.37 -11.68 -2.67
CA SER A 154 -3.27 -13.10 -2.30
C SER A 154 -4.16 -14.01 -3.14
N LEU A 155 -5.30 -13.52 -3.64
CA LEU A 155 -6.21 -14.27 -4.51
C LEU A 155 -5.60 -14.58 -5.88
N TYR A 156 -4.65 -13.76 -6.34
CA TYR A 156 -3.90 -14.04 -7.58
C TYR A 156 -2.79 -15.09 -7.43
N GLN A 157 -2.53 -15.53 -6.20
CA GLN A 157 -1.51 -16.55 -5.92
C GLN A 157 -1.99 -17.99 -6.25
N GLY A 158 -3.28 -18.27 -6.14
CA GLY A 158 -3.85 -19.62 -6.25
C GLY A 158 -4.34 -19.97 -7.65
N GLU A 159 -5.60 -20.37 -7.76
CA GLU A 159 -6.27 -20.78 -9.01
C GLU A 159 -6.34 -19.66 -10.07
N HIS A 160 -6.12 -18.40 -9.65
CA HIS A 160 -6.22 -17.21 -10.50
C HIS A 160 -4.90 -16.79 -11.16
N GLU A 161 -3.85 -17.62 -11.11
CA GLU A 161 -2.55 -17.30 -11.71
C GLU A 161 -2.64 -16.89 -13.19
N ASN A 162 -3.57 -17.47 -13.93
CA ASN A 162 -3.83 -17.13 -15.33
C ASN A 162 -4.39 -15.70 -15.52
N ARG A 163 -4.80 -15.03 -14.45
CA ARG A 163 -5.36 -13.67 -14.46
C ARG A 163 -4.34 -12.59 -14.10
N PHE A 164 -3.05 -12.95 -13.97
CA PHE A 164 -2.01 -11.97 -13.65
C PHE A 164 -2.00 -10.79 -14.64
N GLY A 165 -2.19 -11.05 -15.93
CA GLY A 165 -2.29 -9.99 -16.94
C GLY A 165 -3.47 -9.03 -16.71
N GLU A 166 -4.60 -9.52 -16.21
CA GLU A 166 -5.75 -8.70 -15.86
C GLU A 166 -5.46 -7.84 -14.63
N TYR A 167 -4.78 -8.40 -13.62
CA TYR A 167 -4.35 -7.66 -12.43
C TYR A 167 -3.37 -6.54 -12.79
N MET A 168 -2.36 -6.81 -13.60
CA MET A 168 -1.42 -5.79 -14.07
C MET A 168 -2.11 -4.69 -14.87
N ALA A 169 -3.05 -5.05 -15.75
CA ALA A 169 -3.84 -4.07 -16.48
C ALA A 169 -4.76 -3.23 -15.56
N TRP A 170 -5.22 -3.80 -14.47
CA TRP A 170 -5.96 -3.09 -13.45
C TRP A 170 -5.08 -2.10 -12.67
N ILE A 171 -3.88 -2.54 -12.22
CA ILE A 171 -2.91 -1.64 -11.60
C ILE A 171 -2.60 -0.46 -12.53
N ASP A 172 -2.38 -0.71 -13.81
CA ASP A 172 -2.03 0.34 -14.77
C ASP A 172 -3.14 1.39 -14.91
N ARG A 173 -4.41 1.00 -14.80
CA ARG A 173 -5.57 1.91 -14.83
C ARG A 173 -5.89 2.58 -13.49
N SER A 174 -5.33 2.09 -12.40
CA SER A 174 -5.59 2.62 -11.06
C SER A 174 -5.06 4.04 -10.89
N PRO A 175 -5.61 4.85 -9.97
CA PRO A 175 -5.02 6.12 -9.56
C PRO A 175 -3.56 5.94 -9.11
N ALA A 176 -2.72 6.95 -9.32
CA ALA A 176 -1.28 6.86 -9.09
C ALA A 176 -0.93 6.50 -7.64
N GLU A 177 -1.67 7.03 -6.68
CA GLU A 177 -1.56 6.76 -5.25
C GLU A 177 -1.74 5.29 -4.88
N PHE A 178 -2.60 4.56 -5.59
CA PHE A 178 -2.85 3.13 -5.33
C PHE A 178 -1.92 2.20 -6.11
N LYS A 179 -1.39 2.63 -7.26
CA LYS A 179 -0.53 1.78 -8.10
C LYS A 179 0.63 1.17 -7.32
N GLY A 180 1.34 1.98 -6.54
CA GLY A 180 2.49 1.52 -5.75
C GLY A 180 2.11 0.49 -4.70
N VAL A 181 1.03 0.73 -3.97
CA VAL A 181 0.51 -0.17 -2.93
C VAL A 181 0.05 -1.49 -3.56
N LEU A 182 -0.72 -1.43 -4.65
CA LEU A 182 -1.17 -2.61 -5.38
C LEU A 182 0.01 -3.43 -5.93
N THR A 183 1.03 -2.75 -6.47
CA THR A 183 2.24 -3.41 -6.98
C THR A 183 3.00 -4.06 -5.83
N ARG A 184 3.25 -3.35 -4.73
CA ARG A 184 3.94 -3.88 -3.55
C ARG A 184 3.27 -5.15 -3.03
N ASN A 185 1.95 -5.13 -2.89
CA ASN A 185 1.21 -6.26 -2.31
C ASN A 185 1.17 -7.51 -3.22
N VAL A 186 1.36 -7.38 -4.52
CA VAL A 186 1.42 -8.53 -5.43
C VAL A 186 2.81 -9.17 -5.50
N ILE A 187 3.89 -8.42 -5.23
CA ILE A 187 5.27 -8.90 -5.38
C ILE A 187 5.54 -10.20 -4.60
N PRO A 188 5.10 -10.38 -3.33
CA PRO A 188 5.33 -11.63 -2.60
C PRO A 188 4.77 -12.87 -3.29
N TYR A 189 3.82 -12.70 -4.20
CA TYR A 189 3.11 -13.78 -4.88
C TYR A 189 3.52 -13.93 -6.35
N LEU A 190 4.39 -13.04 -6.86
CA LEU A 190 4.84 -13.11 -8.24
C LEU A 190 5.70 -14.35 -8.50
N LYS A 191 5.48 -14.99 -9.63
CA LYS A 191 6.44 -15.94 -10.20
C LYS A 191 7.53 -15.20 -10.96
N ARG A 192 8.70 -15.80 -11.02
CA ARG A 192 9.89 -15.28 -11.72
C ARG A 192 9.59 -14.74 -13.12
N GLN A 193 8.75 -15.42 -13.89
CA GLN A 193 8.36 -15.01 -15.24
C GLN A 193 7.67 -13.64 -15.30
N HIS A 194 7.14 -13.13 -14.17
CA HIS A 194 6.42 -11.86 -14.08
C HIS A 194 7.27 -10.72 -13.49
N PHE A 195 8.49 -11.02 -13.01
CA PHE A 195 9.35 -10.02 -12.39
C PHE A 195 9.70 -8.87 -13.33
N ASP A 196 9.94 -9.15 -14.62
CA ASP A 196 10.28 -8.10 -15.58
C ASP A 196 9.11 -7.16 -15.85
N ALA A 197 7.88 -7.67 -15.87
CA ALA A 197 6.69 -6.85 -16.03
C ALA A 197 6.47 -5.94 -14.81
N ALA A 198 6.64 -6.47 -13.60
CA ALA A 198 6.56 -5.69 -12.37
C ALA A 198 7.66 -4.62 -12.30
N GLU A 199 8.91 -4.96 -12.66
CA GLU A 199 10.04 -4.02 -12.71
C GLU A 199 9.75 -2.85 -13.66
N ASN A 200 9.26 -3.14 -14.86
CA ASN A 200 8.94 -2.11 -15.84
C ASN A 200 7.86 -1.15 -15.32
N LEU A 201 6.83 -1.67 -14.65
CA LEU A 201 5.80 -0.85 -14.04
C LEU A 201 6.37 0.02 -12.91
N ILE A 202 7.15 -0.57 -12.01
CA ILE A 202 7.77 0.14 -10.89
C ILE A 202 8.69 1.26 -11.41
N VAL A 203 9.56 0.95 -12.35
CA VAL A 203 10.53 1.92 -12.90
C VAL A 203 9.83 3.07 -13.63
N ALA A 204 8.70 2.80 -14.30
CA ALA A 204 7.93 3.83 -14.97
C ALA A 204 7.27 4.84 -14.02
N HIS A 205 7.17 4.52 -12.73
CA HIS A 205 6.48 5.34 -11.72
C HIS A 205 7.30 5.60 -10.45
N LEU A 206 8.63 5.49 -10.52
CA LEU A 206 9.52 5.68 -9.36
C LEU A 206 9.49 7.10 -8.76
N GLU A 207 8.89 8.08 -9.44
CA GLU A 207 8.63 9.41 -8.88
C GLU A 207 7.65 9.40 -7.70
N HIS A 208 6.86 8.34 -7.55
CA HIS A 208 5.94 8.18 -6.43
C HIS A 208 6.56 7.29 -5.34
N GLU A 209 6.57 7.77 -4.10
CA GLU A 209 7.19 7.09 -2.94
C GLU A 209 6.68 5.65 -2.73
N SER A 210 5.39 5.40 -3.00
CA SER A 210 4.79 4.07 -2.87
C SER A 210 5.46 3.00 -3.75
N PHE A 211 6.10 3.39 -4.86
CA PHE A 211 6.82 2.46 -5.72
C PHE A 211 8.23 2.11 -5.23
N ALA A 212 8.83 2.93 -4.36
CA ALA A 212 10.12 2.60 -3.74
C ALA A 212 10.02 1.31 -2.92
N SER A 213 8.99 1.18 -2.08
CA SER A 213 8.74 -0.05 -1.30
C SER A 213 8.48 -1.27 -2.19
N ALA A 214 7.78 -1.08 -3.32
CA ALA A 214 7.57 -2.15 -4.29
C ALA A 214 8.90 -2.57 -4.95
N LEU A 215 9.77 -1.62 -5.29
CA LEU A 215 11.09 -1.92 -5.83
C LEU A 215 11.92 -2.74 -4.84
N TYR A 216 11.94 -2.34 -3.57
CA TYR A 216 12.72 -3.04 -2.53
C TYR A 216 12.30 -4.50 -2.40
N GLN A 217 11.02 -4.78 -2.31
CA GLN A 217 10.53 -6.16 -2.25
C GLN A 217 10.84 -6.96 -3.51
N LEU A 218 10.74 -6.35 -4.70
CA LEU A 218 11.10 -7.03 -5.94
C LEU A 218 12.59 -7.35 -6.01
N VAL A 219 13.43 -6.42 -5.57
CA VAL A 219 14.89 -6.58 -5.52
C VAL A 219 15.27 -7.68 -4.53
N GLU A 220 14.69 -7.71 -3.34
CA GLU A 220 14.91 -8.79 -2.36
C GLU A 220 14.55 -10.16 -2.96
N ARG A 221 13.36 -10.29 -3.54
CA ARG A 221 12.91 -11.54 -4.18
C ARG A 221 13.80 -12.00 -5.32
N ARG A 222 14.32 -11.06 -6.13
CA ARG A 222 15.27 -11.38 -7.19
C ARG A 222 16.64 -11.76 -6.63
N ALA A 223 17.09 -11.09 -5.58
CA ALA A 223 18.38 -11.36 -4.96
C ALA A 223 18.41 -12.74 -4.29
N GLU A 224 17.29 -13.21 -3.73
CA GLU A 224 17.15 -14.59 -3.23
C GLU A 224 17.38 -15.65 -4.32
N GLU A 225 17.11 -15.32 -5.59
CA GLU A 225 17.31 -16.26 -6.71
C GLU A 225 18.67 -16.13 -7.36
N ASP A 226 19.14 -14.88 -7.59
CA ASP A 226 20.40 -14.56 -8.25
C ASP A 226 20.80 -13.12 -7.90
N ALA A 227 21.58 -12.98 -6.84
CA ALA A 227 21.99 -11.68 -6.32
C ALA A 227 22.91 -10.91 -7.29
N GLU A 228 23.84 -11.59 -7.99
CA GLU A 228 24.74 -10.92 -8.91
C GLU A 228 24.00 -10.35 -10.13
N ALA A 229 23.12 -11.15 -10.74
CA ALA A 229 22.27 -10.66 -11.84
C ALA A 229 21.34 -9.54 -11.40
N THR A 230 20.86 -9.56 -10.15
CA THR A 230 20.02 -8.52 -9.58
C THR A 230 20.80 -7.22 -9.39
N LEU A 231 22.05 -7.29 -8.94
CA LEU A 231 22.93 -6.14 -8.81
C LEU A 231 23.11 -5.41 -10.16
N ASP A 232 23.37 -6.17 -11.23
CA ASP A 232 23.48 -5.63 -12.59
C ASP A 232 22.18 -4.98 -13.10
N ARG A 233 21.02 -5.50 -12.68
CA ARG A 233 19.73 -4.91 -13.03
C ARG A 233 19.50 -3.60 -12.27
N VAL A 234 19.74 -3.57 -10.98
CA VAL A 234 19.63 -2.34 -10.16
C VAL A 234 20.56 -1.25 -10.73
N ALA A 235 21.75 -1.64 -11.20
CA ALA A 235 22.66 -0.70 -11.87
C ALA A 235 22.04 0.01 -13.07
N LYS A 236 21.25 -0.72 -13.86
CA LYS A 236 20.63 -0.24 -15.10
C LYS A 236 19.36 0.59 -14.88
N ILE A 237 18.77 0.58 -13.68
CA ILE A 237 17.58 1.38 -13.39
C ILE A 237 17.91 2.87 -13.63
N PRO A 238 17.21 3.55 -14.56
CA PRO A 238 17.42 4.95 -14.81
C PRO A 238 16.88 5.75 -13.63
N VAL A 239 17.74 6.54 -12.98
CA VAL A 239 17.33 7.39 -11.85
C VAL A 239 17.75 8.81 -12.12
N ASP A 240 16.93 9.74 -11.71
CA ASP A 240 17.28 11.13 -11.53
C ASP A 240 17.75 11.38 -10.07
N VAL A 241 17.96 12.63 -9.71
CA VAL A 241 18.47 12.99 -8.37
C VAL A 241 17.53 12.59 -7.26
N LEU A 242 16.24 12.71 -7.48
CA LEU A 242 15.23 12.49 -6.44
C LEU A 242 15.13 11.00 -6.08
N GLN A 243 15.46 10.14 -7.04
CA GLN A 243 15.40 8.69 -6.91
C GLN A 243 16.73 8.03 -6.52
N LEU A 244 17.78 8.84 -6.32
CA LEU A 244 19.11 8.30 -6.00
C LEU A 244 19.10 7.50 -4.69
N GLY A 245 18.41 7.99 -3.67
CA GLY A 245 18.24 7.28 -2.39
C GLY A 245 17.57 5.92 -2.55
N VAL A 246 16.54 5.85 -3.39
CA VAL A 246 15.83 4.58 -3.69
C VAL A 246 16.77 3.57 -4.34
N LYS A 247 17.57 4.01 -5.31
CA LYS A 247 18.55 3.15 -5.96
C LYS A 247 19.62 2.67 -4.97
N MET A 248 20.07 3.54 -4.08
CA MET A 248 21.06 3.24 -3.04
C MET A 248 20.56 2.14 -2.10
N GLU A 249 19.34 2.27 -1.61
CA GLU A 249 18.72 1.27 -0.74
C GLU A 249 18.54 -0.06 -1.47
N ALA A 250 18.07 -0.04 -2.73
CA ALA A 250 17.96 -1.25 -3.55
C ALA A 250 19.32 -1.95 -3.71
N PHE A 251 20.41 -1.20 -3.89
CA PHE A 251 21.76 -1.73 -3.89
C PHE A 251 22.13 -2.39 -2.57
N GLY A 252 21.83 -1.71 -1.47
CA GLY A 252 22.09 -2.20 -0.12
C GLY A 252 21.44 -3.56 0.14
N LEU A 253 20.20 -3.73 -0.29
CA LEU A 253 19.47 -5.00 -0.16
C LEU A 253 20.19 -6.14 -0.91
N VAL A 254 20.62 -5.90 -2.13
CA VAL A 254 21.37 -6.91 -2.91
C VAL A 254 22.73 -7.23 -2.28
N LEU A 255 23.45 -6.21 -1.80
CA LEU A 255 24.73 -6.42 -1.11
C LEU A 255 24.57 -7.23 0.17
N ARG A 256 23.49 -6.99 0.94
CA ARG A 256 23.16 -7.82 2.10
C ARG A 256 22.91 -9.28 1.70
N ALA A 257 22.16 -9.51 0.62
CA ALA A 257 21.90 -10.87 0.14
C ALA A 257 23.22 -11.59 -0.28
N ILE A 258 24.11 -10.92 -1.01
CA ILE A 258 25.43 -11.46 -1.37
C ILE A 258 26.26 -11.73 -0.09
N ALA A 259 26.26 -10.80 0.87
CA ALA A 259 27.03 -10.94 2.10
C ALA A 259 26.50 -12.05 3.01
N HIS A 260 25.20 -12.29 3.06
CA HIS A 260 24.60 -13.42 3.78
C HIS A 260 24.99 -14.77 3.16
N GLU A 261 25.14 -14.83 1.86
CA GLU A 261 25.55 -16.04 1.16
C GLU A 261 27.08 -16.24 1.22
N ASP A 262 27.85 -15.19 0.91
CA ASP A 262 29.32 -15.22 0.86
C ASP A 262 29.92 -13.84 1.20
N LEU A 263 30.42 -13.70 2.44
CA LEU A 263 31.13 -12.49 2.89
C LEU A 263 32.39 -12.17 2.05
N ASP A 264 33.10 -13.20 1.55
CA ASP A 264 34.30 -13.00 0.74
C ASP A 264 33.95 -12.38 -0.61
N ALA A 265 32.90 -12.88 -1.23
CA ALA A 265 32.38 -12.34 -2.50
C ALA A 265 31.91 -10.88 -2.34
N ALA A 266 31.12 -10.58 -1.30
CA ALA A 266 30.64 -9.24 -1.03
C ALA A 266 31.78 -8.24 -0.79
N GLU A 267 32.77 -8.62 0.04
CA GLU A 267 33.93 -7.78 0.33
C GLU A 267 34.80 -7.57 -0.93
N ALA A 268 35.03 -8.63 -1.71
CA ALA A 268 35.79 -8.55 -2.95
C ALA A 268 35.10 -7.60 -3.97
N LEU A 269 33.79 -7.64 -4.02
CA LEU A 269 32.98 -6.73 -4.87
C LEU A 269 33.16 -5.26 -4.43
N LEU A 270 33.04 -4.97 -3.15
CA LEU A 270 33.15 -3.61 -2.59
C LEU A 270 34.58 -3.03 -2.75
N LYS A 271 35.62 -3.89 -2.71
CA LYS A 271 37.00 -3.49 -2.91
C LYS A 271 37.39 -3.20 -4.37
N GLN A 272 36.51 -3.49 -5.34
CA GLN A 272 36.82 -3.21 -6.73
C GLN A 272 36.85 -1.69 -6.99
N PRO A 273 37.93 -1.13 -7.57
CA PRO A 273 37.99 0.31 -7.85
C PRO A 273 36.93 0.79 -8.82
N SER A 274 36.39 -0.13 -9.64
CA SER A 274 35.31 0.13 -10.60
C SER A 274 33.92 0.08 -9.97
N PHE A 275 33.76 -0.37 -8.73
CA PHE A 275 32.45 -0.58 -8.12
C PHE A 275 31.58 0.70 -8.17
N VAL A 276 32.02 1.78 -7.54
CA VAL A 276 31.27 3.04 -7.54
C VAL A 276 31.06 3.61 -8.96
N PRO A 277 32.07 3.72 -9.84
CA PRO A 277 31.86 4.22 -11.19
C PRO A 277 30.98 3.34 -12.07
N HIS A 278 31.00 2.03 -11.88
CA HIS A 278 30.18 1.10 -12.66
C HIS A 278 28.68 1.27 -12.36
N TYR A 279 28.35 1.31 -11.10
CA TYR A 279 26.97 1.37 -10.67
C TYR A 279 26.39 2.80 -10.62
N PHE A 280 27.24 3.81 -10.50
CA PHE A 280 26.90 5.24 -10.51
C PHE A 280 27.72 6.00 -11.54
N PRO A 281 27.33 5.97 -12.83
CA PRO A 281 28.08 6.64 -13.88
C PRO A 281 28.28 8.14 -13.58
N THR A 282 29.57 8.54 -13.50
CA THR A 282 30.00 9.90 -13.12
C THR A 282 29.39 11.01 -13.97
N GLU A 283 29.08 10.77 -15.22
CA GLU A 283 28.52 11.76 -16.13
C GLU A 283 27.10 12.17 -15.74
N ARG A 284 26.26 11.24 -15.34
CA ARG A 284 24.89 11.55 -14.88
C ARG A 284 24.89 12.29 -13.54
N VAL A 285 25.77 11.89 -12.63
CA VAL A 285 25.86 12.54 -11.30
C VAL A 285 26.47 13.95 -11.41
N ARG A 286 27.37 14.21 -12.36
CA ARG A 286 27.88 15.58 -12.64
C ARG A 286 26.82 16.53 -13.17
N MET A 287 25.87 16.05 -13.95
CA MET A 287 24.74 16.86 -14.40
C MET A 287 23.82 17.27 -13.24
N ILE A 288 23.77 16.47 -12.20
CA ILE A 288 22.93 16.65 -11.02
C ILE A 288 23.53 17.60 -10.01
N SER A 289 24.86 17.65 -9.86
CA SER A 289 25.58 18.52 -8.95
C SER A 289 26.73 19.24 -9.63
N PRO A 290 26.42 20.30 -10.42
CA PRO A 290 27.45 21.07 -11.14
C PRO A 290 28.45 21.77 -10.20
N THR A 291 28.15 21.89 -8.91
CA THR A 291 28.95 22.62 -7.91
C THR A 291 29.91 21.73 -7.09
N GLY A 292 30.23 20.52 -7.54
CA GLY A 292 31.26 19.67 -6.90
C GLY A 292 30.76 18.73 -5.81
N GLY A 293 29.45 18.50 -5.69
CA GLY A 293 28.87 17.53 -4.76
C GLY A 293 29.15 16.06 -5.08
N TRP A 294 29.78 15.79 -6.24
CA TRP A 294 30.11 14.43 -6.69
C TRP A 294 30.97 13.64 -5.68
N SER A 295 32.01 14.26 -5.15
CA SER A 295 32.87 13.58 -4.19
C SER A 295 32.12 13.16 -2.93
N ARG A 296 31.19 14.01 -2.46
CA ARG A 296 30.36 13.69 -1.29
C ARG A 296 29.38 12.57 -1.58
N LEU A 297 28.75 12.56 -2.73
CA LEU A 297 27.84 11.48 -3.13
C LEU A 297 28.57 10.15 -3.33
N ALA A 298 29.77 10.17 -3.93
CA ALA A 298 30.59 8.97 -4.06
C ALA A 298 31.07 8.44 -2.69
N HIS A 299 31.45 9.33 -1.77
CA HIS A 299 31.80 8.95 -0.40
C HIS A 299 30.58 8.38 0.33
N TRP A 300 29.43 9.04 0.24
CA TRP A 300 28.20 8.57 0.84
C TRP A 300 27.80 7.18 0.32
N PHE A 301 27.82 6.97 -1.01
CA PHE A 301 27.56 5.65 -1.61
C PHE A 301 28.53 4.59 -1.13
N HIS A 302 29.83 4.91 -1.11
CA HIS A 302 30.84 4.02 -0.59
C HIS A 302 30.54 3.59 0.84
N ASP A 303 30.29 4.56 1.72
CA ASP A 303 30.06 4.29 3.12
C ASP A 303 28.73 3.58 3.39
N GLU A 304 27.66 3.90 2.62
CA GLU A 304 26.40 3.14 2.69
C GLU A 304 26.60 1.69 2.30
N SER A 305 27.30 1.44 1.20
CA SER A 305 27.59 0.06 0.74
C SER A 305 28.38 -0.74 1.80
N TRP A 306 29.40 -0.13 2.40
CA TRP A 306 30.13 -0.76 3.49
C TRP A 306 29.28 -0.94 4.75
N SER A 307 28.36 -0.02 5.07
CA SER A 307 27.44 -0.18 6.19
C SER A 307 26.60 -1.46 6.04
N HIS A 308 26.03 -1.71 4.87
CA HIS A 308 25.25 -2.92 4.62
C HIS A 308 26.07 -4.21 4.78
N PHE A 309 27.33 -4.20 4.34
CA PHE A 309 28.26 -5.32 4.55
C PHE A 309 28.58 -5.52 6.03
N ILE A 310 28.88 -4.43 6.75
CA ILE A 310 29.24 -4.47 8.18
C ILE A 310 28.08 -5.03 9.00
N ASP A 311 26.86 -4.62 8.71
CA ASP A 311 25.67 -5.09 9.41
C ASP A 311 25.54 -6.62 9.34
N VAL A 312 25.74 -7.21 8.15
CA VAL A 312 25.73 -8.68 7.98
C VAL A 312 26.95 -9.34 8.64
N ALA A 313 28.13 -8.76 8.48
CA ALA A 313 29.35 -9.30 9.06
C ALA A 313 29.32 -9.28 10.62
N LEU A 314 28.63 -8.32 11.23
CA LEU A 314 28.44 -8.27 12.69
C LEU A 314 27.76 -9.52 13.25
N GLU A 315 26.88 -10.14 12.48
CA GLU A 315 26.15 -11.34 12.91
C GLU A 315 27.02 -12.60 12.85
N SER A 316 27.95 -12.69 11.90
CA SER A 316 28.70 -13.91 11.60
C SER A 316 30.22 -13.82 11.86
N ASP A 317 30.83 -12.66 11.60
CA ASP A 317 32.26 -12.38 11.79
C ASP A 317 32.53 -10.96 12.31
N PRO A 318 32.33 -10.69 13.61
CA PRO A 318 32.49 -9.34 14.19
C PRO A 318 33.90 -8.74 13.99
N LYS A 319 34.96 -9.56 13.87
CA LYS A 319 36.32 -9.05 13.59
C LYS A 319 36.40 -8.47 12.20
N ARG A 320 35.80 -9.14 11.24
CA ARG A 320 35.74 -8.68 9.85
C ARG A 320 34.91 -7.41 9.73
N ALA A 321 33.80 -7.33 10.46
CA ALA A 321 33.01 -6.10 10.57
C ALA A 321 33.84 -4.92 11.10
N GLU A 322 34.63 -5.13 12.16
CA GLU A 322 35.55 -4.12 12.71
C GLU A 322 36.62 -3.70 11.70
N GLU A 323 37.20 -4.64 10.95
CA GLU A 323 38.17 -4.32 9.90
C GLU A 323 37.52 -3.52 8.75
N ALA A 324 36.33 -3.92 8.32
CA ALA A 324 35.58 -3.25 7.28
C ALA A 324 35.20 -1.81 7.67
N SER A 325 34.83 -1.58 8.94
CA SER A 325 34.50 -0.23 9.43
C SER A 325 35.65 0.77 9.26
N LYS A 326 36.89 0.31 9.28
CA LYS A 326 38.09 1.15 9.08
C LYS A 326 38.23 1.67 7.65
N LEU A 327 37.46 1.11 6.70
CA LEU A 327 37.44 1.54 5.29
C LEU A 327 36.44 2.68 5.04
N MET A 328 35.62 3.02 6.02
CA MET A 328 34.66 4.11 5.91
C MET A 328 35.37 5.45 5.79
N LEU A 329 34.84 6.30 4.91
CA LEU A 329 35.41 7.62 4.59
C LEU A 329 34.82 8.74 5.46
N ASP A 330 33.61 8.55 5.99
CA ASP A 330 32.96 9.49 6.90
C ASP A 330 33.44 9.28 8.34
N PRO A 331 34.12 10.27 8.94
CA PRO A 331 34.62 10.17 10.31
C PRO A 331 33.51 9.91 11.35
N GLN A 332 32.31 10.44 11.12
CA GLN A 332 31.19 10.26 12.06
C GLN A 332 30.70 8.79 12.05
N LYS A 333 30.49 8.23 10.86
CA LYS A 333 30.10 6.82 10.74
C LYS A 333 31.17 5.88 11.33
N LEU A 334 32.44 6.20 11.09
CA LEU A 334 33.54 5.43 11.69
C LEU A 334 33.53 5.49 13.23
N GLU A 335 33.24 6.66 13.83
CA GLU A 335 33.10 6.82 15.29
C GLU A 335 31.89 6.03 15.82
N ASP A 336 30.75 6.06 15.10
CA ASP A 336 29.54 5.34 15.49
C ASP A 336 29.79 3.81 15.56
N TYR A 337 30.48 3.25 14.57
CA TYR A 337 30.88 1.84 14.59
C TYR A 337 31.93 1.53 15.65
N ARG A 338 32.93 2.40 15.87
CA ARG A 338 33.89 2.23 16.98
C ARG A 338 33.20 2.17 18.32
N TYR A 339 32.22 3.04 18.56
CA TYR A 339 31.45 3.03 19.79
C TYR A 339 30.68 1.73 19.98
N PHE A 340 30.13 1.19 18.90
CA PHE A 340 29.45 -0.11 18.92
C PHE A 340 30.40 -1.26 19.27
N PHE A 341 31.57 -1.33 18.62
CA PHE A 341 32.57 -2.38 18.89
C PHE A 341 33.20 -2.31 20.27
N LEU A 342 33.26 -1.13 20.87
CA LEU A 342 33.81 -0.99 22.23
C LEU A 342 32.82 -1.40 23.34
N ARG A 343 31.54 -1.53 23.02
CA ARG A 343 30.50 -1.91 23.98
C ARG A 343 30.12 -3.39 23.96
N ASN A 344 30.42 -4.08 22.91
CA ASN A 344 30.19 -5.52 22.75
C ASN A 344 31.49 -6.32 22.81
#